data_5626e67dafca6ff780ebf5a22c6ca3d6
#
_entry.id   5626e67dafca6ff780ebf5a22c6ca3d6
#
_cell.length_a   1.000
_cell.length_b   1.000
_cell.length_c   1.000
_cell.angle_alpha   90.00
_cell.angle_beta   90.00
_cell.angle_gamma   90.00
#
_symmetry.space_group_name_H-M   'P 1'
#
loop_
_entity.id
_entity.type
_entity.pdbx_description
1 polymer ?
#
loop_
_entity_poly.entity_id
_entity_poly.type
_entity_poly.pdbx_seq_one_letter_code
_entity_poly.pdbx_strand_id
1 'polypeptide(L)'
;MNGKVAVSSVVIGALAMLVVLDHGRAASQMTSPTSKIGVVSMRDVFKNSKKHMQYTGQAMSRQARIRSELDNLKEVDGQEAELKTFKQGTADYTQQLQVLFEKRSKLQSQQEFVKQQSMLEDKKWLEDLYQAFQRAAQAIAQEKGLELVLERTEPEFPIPSDELMSTLYMHKVLYAGGCVDLTDEVTARLDADETLKP
;
A
#
# COMPACT_ATOMS: atom_id res chain seq x y z
N MET A 1 61.44 18.19 61.35
CA MET A 1 61.58 17.95 59.91
C MET A 1 60.37 17.18 59.29
N ASN A 2 59.15 17.32 59.79
CA ASN A 2 58.02 16.49 59.38
C ASN A 2 56.82 17.20 58.69
N GLY A 3 56.96 18.50 58.47
CA GLY A 3 55.82 19.26 57.85
C GLY A 3 55.79 19.36 56.32
N LYS A 4 56.93 19.15 55.66
CA LYS A 4 57.04 19.28 54.20
C LYS A 4 56.62 18.01 53.38
N VAL A 5 56.65 16.82 54.01
CA VAL A 5 56.30 15.58 53.34
C VAL A 5 54.78 15.38 53.27
N ALA A 6 54.04 15.85 54.29
CA ALA A 6 52.58 15.71 54.35
C ALA A 6 51.81 16.56 53.28
N VAL A 7 52.36 17.74 52.98
CA VAL A 7 51.72 18.63 51.96
C VAL A 7 51.89 18.09 50.54
N SER A 8 53.03 17.44 50.22
CA SER A 8 53.27 16.85 48.92
C SER A 8 52.35 15.66 48.63
N SER A 9 52.04 14.83 49.63
CA SER A 9 51.17 13.66 49.46
C SER A 9 49.70 14.06 49.21
N VAL A 10 49.21 15.14 49.81
CA VAL A 10 47.85 15.63 49.63
C VAL A 10 47.67 16.23 48.23
N VAL A 11 48.65 16.96 47.71
CA VAL A 11 48.62 17.55 46.38
C VAL A 11 48.61 16.45 45.27
N ILE A 12 49.38 15.39 45.41
CA ILE A 12 49.43 14.29 44.44
C ILE A 12 48.14 13.49 44.49
N GLY A 13 47.51 13.30 45.63
CA GLY A 13 46.21 12.64 45.77
C GLY A 13 45.06 13.46 45.11
N ALA A 14 45.07 14.79 45.26
CA ALA A 14 44.10 15.67 44.66
C ALA A 14 44.21 15.73 43.11
N LEU A 15 45.44 15.69 42.58
CA LEU A 15 45.68 15.67 41.14
C LEU A 15 45.27 14.33 40.51
N ALA A 16 45.52 13.20 41.19
CA ALA A 16 45.09 11.91 40.71
C ALA A 16 43.54 11.76 40.70
N MET A 17 42.86 12.38 41.66
CA MET A 17 41.40 12.33 41.75
C MET A 17 40.74 13.19 40.65
N LEU A 18 41.36 14.31 40.26
CA LEU A 18 40.88 15.15 39.16
C LEU A 18 41.00 14.48 37.79
N VAL A 19 42.08 13.74 37.56
CA VAL A 19 42.27 12.97 36.29
C VAL A 19 41.27 11.84 36.18
N VAL A 20 40.90 11.14 37.26
CA VAL A 20 39.92 10.06 37.25
C VAL A 20 38.48 10.59 37.02
N LEU A 21 38.18 11.80 37.53
CA LEU A 21 36.87 12.44 37.28
C LEU A 21 36.69 12.90 35.85
N ASP A 22 37.77 13.32 35.18
CA ASP A 22 37.72 13.74 33.77
C ASP A 22 37.60 12.57 32.78
N HIS A 23 38.22 11.42 33.12
CA HIS A 23 38.07 10.22 32.32
C HIS A 23 36.71 9.52 32.50
N GLY A 24 36.04 9.76 33.64
CA GLY A 24 34.67 9.24 33.88
C GLY A 24 33.57 9.98 33.12
N ARG A 25 33.83 11.18 32.61
CA ARG A 25 32.85 11.96 31.85
C ARG A 25 32.89 11.75 30.34
N ALA A 26 33.97 11.17 29.83
CA ALA A 26 34.09 10.91 28.39
C ALA A 26 33.39 9.62 27.92
N ALA A 27 32.81 8.82 28.81
CA ALA A 27 32.17 7.53 28.48
C ALA A 27 30.63 7.61 28.43
N SER A 28 30.04 8.78 28.52
CA SER A 28 28.57 8.91 28.53
C SER A 28 28.12 9.95 27.54
N GLN A 29 28.03 9.56 26.31
CA GLN A 29 27.01 9.96 25.31
C GLN A 29 27.45 9.48 23.94
N MET A 30 27.51 8.17 23.77
CA MET A 30 27.11 7.66 22.46
C MET A 30 25.58 7.72 22.43
N THR A 31 25.03 8.93 22.31
CA THR A 31 23.73 9.09 21.70
C THR A 31 23.90 8.53 20.31
N SER A 32 23.43 7.30 20.09
CA SER A 32 23.29 6.76 18.75
C SER A 32 22.59 7.87 17.94
N PRO A 33 23.16 8.33 16.84
CA PRO A 33 22.49 9.34 16.03
C PRO A 33 21.10 8.80 15.74
N THR A 34 20.07 9.47 16.25
CA THR A 34 18.69 9.10 15.96
C THR A 34 18.59 9.09 14.43
N SER A 35 18.36 7.95 13.85
CA SER A 35 18.28 7.84 12.40
C SER A 35 17.20 8.80 11.92
N LYS A 36 17.56 9.74 11.06
CA LYS A 36 16.63 10.69 10.43
C LYS A 36 15.92 10.06 9.22
N ILE A 37 15.95 8.74 9.16
CA ILE A 37 15.35 7.94 8.10
C ILE A 37 14.18 7.16 8.68
N GLY A 38 13.03 7.32 8.05
CA GLY A 38 11.85 6.50 8.27
C GLY A 38 11.71 5.43 7.20
N VAL A 39 11.00 4.37 7.55
CA VAL A 39 10.56 3.33 6.59
C VAL A 39 9.06 3.16 6.70
N VAL A 40 8.42 2.77 5.61
CA VAL A 40 6.99 2.49 5.55
C VAL A 40 6.72 1.36 4.57
N SER A 41 5.88 0.41 4.95
CA SER A 41 5.39 -0.63 4.03
C SER A 41 4.09 -0.18 3.40
N MET A 42 4.13 0.22 2.13
CA MET A 42 2.93 0.62 1.39
C MET A 42 1.94 -0.55 1.26
N ARG A 43 2.43 -1.77 1.08
CA ARG A 43 1.61 -2.99 1.04
C ARG A 43 0.81 -3.15 2.34
N ASP A 44 1.48 -3.04 3.50
CA ASP A 44 0.84 -3.25 4.79
C ASP A 44 -0.12 -2.11 5.12
N VAL A 45 0.23 -0.87 4.78
CA VAL A 45 -0.68 0.28 4.89
C VAL A 45 -1.97 0.01 4.11
N PHE A 46 -1.87 -0.40 2.84
CA PHE A 46 -3.07 -0.64 2.02
C PHE A 46 -3.84 -1.86 2.50
N LYS A 47 -3.16 -2.95 2.84
CA LYS A 47 -3.78 -4.17 3.36
C LYS A 47 -4.57 -3.93 4.65
N ASN A 48 -4.07 -3.06 5.54
CA ASN A 48 -4.65 -2.79 6.84
C ASN A 48 -5.59 -1.56 6.86
N SER A 49 -5.59 -0.72 5.81
CA SER A 49 -6.45 0.45 5.73
C SER A 49 -7.92 0.07 5.64
N LYS A 50 -8.73 0.60 6.56
CA LYS A 50 -10.19 0.43 6.57
C LYS A 50 -10.84 1.00 5.31
N LYS A 51 -10.32 2.13 4.81
CA LYS A 51 -10.84 2.76 3.59
C LYS A 51 -10.58 1.92 2.35
N HIS A 52 -9.38 1.31 2.26
CA HIS A 52 -9.10 0.39 1.16
C HIS A 52 -9.96 -0.88 1.23
N MET A 53 -10.15 -1.44 2.41
CA MET A 53 -11.06 -2.58 2.62
C MET A 53 -12.51 -2.24 2.25
N GLN A 54 -12.99 -1.05 2.62
CA GLN A 54 -14.34 -0.58 2.24
C GLN A 54 -14.49 -0.44 0.72
N TYR A 55 -13.53 0.20 0.06
CA TYR A 55 -13.53 0.31 -1.41
C TYR A 55 -13.54 -1.05 -2.09
N THR A 56 -12.68 -1.98 -1.65
CA THR A 56 -12.59 -3.32 -2.21
C THR A 56 -13.91 -4.07 -2.04
N GLY A 57 -14.56 -3.97 -0.86
CA GLY A 57 -15.87 -4.54 -0.61
C GLY A 57 -16.96 -3.97 -1.51
N GLN A 58 -16.97 -2.66 -1.74
CA GLN A 58 -17.89 -2.00 -2.67
C GLN A 58 -17.63 -2.42 -4.12
N ALA A 59 -16.37 -2.48 -4.55
CA ALA A 59 -15.99 -2.92 -5.88
C ALA A 59 -16.43 -4.38 -6.15
N MET A 60 -16.23 -5.28 -5.19
CA MET A 60 -16.71 -6.67 -5.28
C MET A 60 -18.23 -6.76 -5.36
N SER A 61 -18.95 -5.97 -4.56
CA SER A 61 -20.42 -5.93 -4.56
C SER A 61 -20.95 -5.39 -5.89
N ARG A 62 -20.31 -4.33 -6.43
CA ARG A 62 -20.62 -3.77 -7.75
C ARG A 62 -20.41 -4.79 -8.85
N GLN A 63 -19.27 -5.50 -8.83
CA GLN A 63 -18.96 -6.52 -9.81
C GLN A 63 -19.94 -7.71 -9.75
N ALA A 64 -20.33 -8.15 -8.55
CA ALA A 64 -21.34 -9.21 -8.39
C ALA A 64 -22.69 -8.80 -8.95
N ARG A 65 -23.15 -7.55 -8.71
CA ARG A 65 -24.38 -7.02 -9.28
C ARG A 65 -24.34 -6.97 -10.80
N ILE A 66 -23.25 -6.44 -11.37
CA ILE A 66 -23.06 -6.38 -12.82
C ILE A 66 -23.11 -7.79 -13.42
N ARG A 67 -22.43 -8.75 -12.79
CA ARG A 67 -22.45 -10.14 -13.26
C ARG A 67 -23.86 -10.72 -13.25
N SER A 68 -24.65 -10.48 -12.19
CA SER A 68 -26.04 -10.92 -12.11
C SER A 68 -26.92 -10.26 -13.18
N GLU A 69 -26.76 -8.97 -13.44
CA GLU A 69 -27.46 -8.26 -14.51
C GLU A 69 -27.12 -8.82 -15.91
N LEU A 70 -25.84 -9.13 -16.13
CA LEU A 70 -25.37 -9.74 -17.36
C LEU A 70 -25.84 -11.20 -17.52
N ASP A 71 -25.93 -11.95 -16.44
CA ASP A 71 -26.47 -13.33 -16.45
C ASP A 71 -27.97 -13.33 -16.79
N ASN A 72 -28.72 -12.34 -16.35
CA ASN A 72 -30.14 -12.18 -16.76
C ASN A 72 -30.28 -11.85 -18.26
N LEU A 73 -29.24 -11.27 -18.88
CA LEU A 73 -29.21 -11.03 -20.33
C LEU A 73 -28.75 -12.25 -21.14
N LYS A 74 -28.29 -13.33 -20.51
CA LYS A 74 -27.96 -14.62 -21.15
C LYS A 74 -29.18 -15.41 -21.66
N GLU A 75 -30.38 -14.89 -21.48
CA GLU A 75 -31.55 -15.34 -22.19
C GLU A 75 -31.35 -15.38 -23.73
N VAL A 76 -30.29 -14.73 -24.19
CA VAL A 76 -29.79 -14.81 -25.57
C VAL A 76 -29.41 -16.24 -25.98
N ASP A 77 -28.87 -17.06 -25.08
CA ASP A 77 -28.51 -18.44 -25.40
C ASP A 77 -29.74 -19.34 -25.63
N GLY A 78 -30.83 -19.04 -24.90
CA GLY A 78 -32.14 -19.68 -25.16
C GLY A 78 -32.73 -19.32 -26.54
N GLN A 79 -32.56 -18.07 -26.95
CA GLN A 79 -33.04 -17.60 -28.26
C GLN A 79 -32.23 -18.16 -29.44
N GLU A 80 -30.96 -18.49 -29.24
CA GLU A 80 -30.19 -19.24 -30.25
C GLU A 80 -30.72 -20.67 -30.47
N ALA A 81 -31.11 -21.34 -29.39
CA ALA A 81 -31.72 -22.65 -29.48
C ALA A 81 -33.09 -22.54 -30.19
N GLU A 82 -33.85 -21.52 -29.87
CA GLU A 82 -35.14 -21.25 -30.53
C GLU A 82 -34.95 -20.93 -32.01
N LEU A 83 -33.96 -20.08 -32.39
CA LEU A 83 -33.69 -19.79 -33.81
C LEU A 83 -33.42 -21.05 -34.65
N LYS A 84 -32.82 -22.08 -34.08
CA LYS A 84 -32.56 -23.37 -34.75
C LYS A 84 -33.86 -24.12 -35.11
N THR A 85 -34.99 -23.80 -34.49
CA THR A 85 -36.27 -24.41 -34.76
C THR A 85 -36.98 -23.80 -35.99
N PHE A 86 -36.57 -22.59 -36.39
CA PHE A 86 -37.12 -21.93 -37.58
C PHE A 86 -36.46 -22.43 -38.88
N LYS A 87 -37.24 -22.54 -39.93
CA LYS A 87 -36.71 -22.94 -41.23
C LYS A 87 -35.92 -21.78 -41.85
N GLN A 88 -34.66 -22.04 -42.17
CA GLN A 88 -33.78 -21.07 -42.80
C GLN A 88 -34.39 -20.50 -44.09
N GLY A 89 -34.26 -19.19 -44.32
CA GLY A 89 -34.76 -18.50 -45.49
C GLY A 89 -36.23 -18.06 -45.38
N THR A 90 -36.91 -18.28 -44.25
CA THR A 90 -38.24 -17.72 -43.99
C THR A 90 -38.16 -16.30 -43.42
N ALA A 91 -39.20 -15.52 -43.53
CA ALA A 91 -39.28 -14.19 -42.96
C ALA A 91 -39.12 -14.24 -41.43
N ASP A 92 -39.76 -15.21 -40.79
CA ASP A 92 -39.68 -15.43 -39.33
C ASP A 92 -38.24 -15.70 -38.87
N TYR A 93 -37.51 -16.55 -39.61
CA TYR A 93 -36.08 -16.82 -39.33
C TYR A 93 -35.23 -15.54 -39.40
N THR A 94 -35.46 -14.72 -40.45
CA THR A 94 -34.70 -13.47 -40.65
C THR A 94 -35.01 -12.46 -39.55
N GLN A 95 -36.27 -12.36 -39.14
CA GLN A 95 -36.66 -11.48 -38.03
C GLN A 95 -36.05 -11.89 -36.70
N GLN A 96 -36.10 -13.19 -36.35
CA GLN A 96 -35.49 -13.71 -35.12
C GLN A 96 -33.99 -13.57 -35.13
N LEU A 97 -33.33 -13.76 -36.26
CA LEU A 97 -31.89 -13.55 -36.41
C LEU A 97 -31.50 -12.10 -36.15
N GLN A 98 -32.30 -11.14 -36.68
CA GLN A 98 -32.05 -9.73 -36.41
C GLN A 98 -32.20 -9.38 -34.93
N VAL A 99 -33.26 -9.84 -34.27
CA VAL A 99 -33.49 -9.61 -32.84
C VAL A 99 -32.33 -10.19 -31.99
N LEU A 100 -31.89 -11.40 -32.35
CA LEU A 100 -30.76 -12.03 -31.68
C LEU A 100 -29.46 -11.23 -31.83
N PHE A 101 -29.17 -10.75 -33.03
CA PHE A 101 -28.00 -9.92 -33.32
C PHE A 101 -28.03 -8.60 -32.57
N GLU A 102 -29.18 -7.90 -32.54
CA GLU A 102 -29.35 -6.64 -31.78
C GLU A 102 -29.11 -6.87 -30.25
N LYS A 103 -29.71 -7.93 -29.71
CA LYS A 103 -29.52 -8.28 -28.30
C LYS A 103 -28.06 -8.61 -27.95
N ARG A 104 -27.38 -9.37 -28.79
CA ARG A 104 -25.94 -9.67 -28.61
C ARG A 104 -25.08 -8.43 -28.67
N SER A 105 -25.30 -7.57 -29.66
CA SER A 105 -24.57 -6.33 -29.81
C SER A 105 -24.76 -5.41 -28.59
N LYS A 106 -26.01 -5.33 -28.10
CA LYS A 106 -26.32 -4.55 -26.89
C LYS A 106 -25.62 -5.12 -25.66
N LEU A 107 -25.65 -6.44 -25.46
CA LEU A 107 -24.98 -7.12 -24.35
C LEU A 107 -23.48 -6.86 -24.37
N GLN A 108 -22.85 -7.05 -25.54
CA GLN A 108 -21.42 -6.83 -25.70
C GLN A 108 -21.03 -5.37 -25.43
N SER A 109 -21.81 -4.41 -25.94
CA SER A 109 -21.57 -2.99 -25.69
C SER A 109 -21.71 -2.63 -24.21
N GLN A 110 -22.70 -3.19 -23.51
CA GLN A 110 -22.88 -2.98 -22.08
C GLN A 110 -21.72 -3.58 -21.26
N GLN A 111 -21.27 -4.79 -21.60
CA GLN A 111 -20.15 -5.43 -20.95
C GLN A 111 -18.87 -4.59 -21.07
N GLU A 112 -18.59 -4.13 -22.28
CA GLU A 112 -17.40 -3.30 -22.53
C GLU A 112 -17.48 -1.95 -21.81
N PHE A 113 -18.64 -1.28 -21.85
CA PHE A 113 -18.86 -0.02 -21.15
C PHE A 113 -18.63 -0.17 -19.64
N VAL A 114 -19.24 -1.18 -19.02
CA VAL A 114 -19.11 -1.43 -17.57
C VAL A 114 -17.66 -1.77 -17.19
N LYS A 115 -16.99 -2.57 -18.03
CA LYS A 115 -15.58 -2.89 -17.83
C LYS A 115 -14.71 -1.65 -17.84
N GLN A 116 -14.89 -0.79 -18.85
CA GLN A 116 -14.13 0.46 -18.96
C GLN A 116 -14.41 1.40 -17.79
N GLN A 117 -15.68 1.55 -17.40
CA GLN A 117 -16.07 2.38 -16.26
C GLN A 117 -15.40 1.86 -14.95
N SER A 118 -15.47 0.55 -14.69
CA SER A 118 -14.83 -0.03 -13.51
C SER A 118 -13.32 0.18 -13.50
N MET A 119 -12.65 0.02 -14.63
CA MET A 119 -11.21 0.28 -14.75
C MET A 119 -10.85 1.74 -14.47
N LEU A 120 -11.67 2.70 -14.90
CA LEU A 120 -11.45 4.13 -14.63
C LEU A 120 -11.67 4.46 -13.14
N GLU A 121 -12.71 3.89 -12.53
CA GLU A 121 -12.98 4.06 -11.10
C GLU A 121 -11.85 3.46 -10.24
N ASP A 122 -11.40 2.24 -10.56
CA ASP A 122 -10.31 1.58 -9.85
C ASP A 122 -8.99 2.35 -9.99
N LYS A 123 -8.69 2.84 -11.20
CA LYS A 123 -7.52 3.68 -11.45
C LYS A 123 -7.57 4.96 -10.62
N LYS A 124 -8.70 5.67 -10.67
CA LYS A 124 -8.87 6.92 -9.90
C LYS A 124 -8.72 6.67 -8.40
N TRP A 125 -9.37 5.63 -7.88
CA TRP A 125 -9.24 5.26 -6.48
C TRP A 125 -7.79 5.00 -6.07
N LEU A 126 -7.05 4.24 -6.89
CA LEU A 126 -5.66 3.93 -6.60
C LEU A 126 -4.76 5.17 -6.63
N GLU A 127 -5.01 6.10 -7.56
CA GLU A 127 -4.32 7.39 -7.61
C GLU A 127 -4.61 8.24 -6.36
N ASP A 128 -5.87 8.36 -5.97
CA ASP A 128 -6.29 9.12 -4.78
C ASP A 128 -5.73 8.50 -3.49
N LEU A 129 -5.76 7.17 -3.37
CA LEU A 129 -5.19 6.42 -2.26
C LEU A 129 -3.67 6.66 -2.14
N TYR A 130 -2.95 6.58 -3.26
CA TYR A 130 -1.51 6.81 -3.27
C TYR A 130 -1.14 8.25 -2.89
N GLN A 131 -1.88 9.23 -3.38
CA GLN A 131 -1.68 10.62 -2.99
C GLN A 131 -1.96 10.86 -1.49
N ALA A 132 -3.02 10.25 -0.95
CA ALA A 132 -3.32 10.31 0.47
C ALA A 132 -2.21 9.66 1.32
N PHE A 133 -1.70 8.51 0.88
CA PHE A 133 -0.55 7.84 1.48
C PHE A 133 0.69 8.75 1.51
N GLN A 134 1.02 9.39 0.39
CA GLN A 134 2.17 10.31 0.31
C GLN A 134 2.00 11.50 1.26
N ARG A 135 0.80 12.12 1.31
CA ARG A 135 0.51 13.23 2.24
C ARG A 135 0.67 12.78 3.70
N ALA A 136 0.14 11.60 4.05
CA ALA A 136 0.25 11.06 5.40
C ALA A 136 1.71 10.79 5.79
N ALA A 137 2.48 10.14 4.93
CA ALA A 137 3.90 9.86 5.16
C ALA A 137 4.73 11.15 5.29
N GLN A 138 4.48 12.14 4.42
CA GLN A 138 5.16 13.44 4.48
C GLN A 138 4.85 14.19 5.78
N ALA A 139 3.60 14.25 6.20
CA ALA A 139 3.21 14.94 7.43
C ALA A 139 3.86 14.31 8.66
N ILE A 140 3.84 12.98 8.76
CA ILE A 140 4.48 12.24 9.87
C ILE A 140 6.00 12.44 9.85
N ALA A 141 6.62 12.41 8.67
CA ALA A 141 8.06 12.65 8.54
C ALA A 141 8.45 14.06 9.07
N GLN A 142 7.67 15.09 8.73
CA GLN A 142 7.87 16.45 9.21
C GLN A 142 7.69 16.55 10.73
N GLU A 143 6.64 15.95 11.29
CA GLU A 143 6.38 15.91 12.74
C GLU A 143 7.51 15.26 13.53
N LYS A 144 8.13 14.21 12.95
CA LYS A 144 9.23 13.45 13.56
C LYS A 144 10.63 14.01 13.23
N GLY A 145 10.73 15.03 12.39
CA GLY A 145 12.01 15.58 11.92
C GLY A 145 12.84 14.60 11.08
N LEU A 146 12.17 13.73 10.33
CA LEU A 146 12.83 12.81 9.43
C LEU A 146 13.21 13.52 8.13
N GLU A 147 14.37 13.19 7.58
CA GLU A 147 14.89 13.75 6.33
C GLU A 147 14.54 12.91 5.11
N LEU A 148 14.28 11.61 5.33
CA LEU A 148 13.97 10.65 4.27
C LEU A 148 12.99 9.59 4.79
N VAL A 149 12.04 9.22 3.96
CA VAL A 149 11.18 8.05 4.17
C VAL A 149 11.34 7.13 2.97
N LEU A 150 11.68 5.88 3.23
CA LEU A 150 11.85 4.84 2.21
C LEU A 150 10.70 3.84 2.27
N GLU A 151 10.23 3.45 1.11
CA GLU A 151 9.33 2.30 1.00
C GLU A 151 10.09 1.02 1.29
N ARG A 152 9.54 0.18 2.19
CA ARG A 152 10.09 -1.11 2.59
C ARG A 152 9.00 -2.15 2.62
N THR A 153 8.78 -2.81 1.49
CA THR A 153 7.91 -3.97 1.41
C THR A 153 8.75 -5.22 1.31
N GLU A 154 8.62 -6.10 2.31
CA GLU A 154 9.34 -7.37 2.31
C GLU A 154 8.66 -8.37 1.37
N PRO A 155 9.44 -9.15 0.58
CA PRO A 155 8.87 -10.19 -0.27
C PRO A 155 8.26 -11.31 0.58
N GLU A 156 7.06 -11.74 0.25
CA GLU A 156 6.39 -12.87 0.88
C GLU A 156 6.65 -14.15 0.07
N PHE A 157 7.36 -15.12 0.65
CA PHE A 157 7.64 -16.41 0.00
C PHE A 157 6.56 -17.46 0.35
N PRO A 158 6.20 -18.38 -0.59
CA PRO A 158 6.79 -18.58 -1.91
C PRO A 158 6.29 -17.59 -2.96
N ILE A 159 7.19 -17.17 -3.87
CA ILE A 159 6.88 -16.28 -4.99
C ILE A 159 6.79 -17.12 -6.27
N PRO A 160 5.77 -16.94 -7.14
CA PRO A 160 5.70 -17.57 -8.45
C PRO A 160 6.95 -17.26 -9.29
N SER A 161 7.40 -18.25 -10.09
CA SER A 161 8.67 -18.15 -10.83
C SER A 161 8.70 -16.99 -11.83
N ASP A 162 7.56 -16.66 -12.43
CA ASP A 162 7.38 -15.55 -13.37
C ASP A 162 7.41 -14.17 -12.71
N GLU A 163 7.10 -14.10 -11.41
CA GLU A 163 7.12 -12.86 -10.61
C GLU A 163 8.40 -12.69 -9.78
N LEU A 164 9.18 -13.77 -9.59
CA LEU A 164 10.32 -13.78 -8.67
C LEU A 164 11.33 -12.68 -8.97
N MET A 165 11.79 -12.58 -10.21
CA MET A 165 12.83 -11.61 -10.58
C MET A 165 12.34 -10.17 -10.45
N SER A 166 11.10 -9.87 -10.86
CA SER A 166 10.52 -8.53 -10.72
C SER A 166 10.36 -8.13 -9.25
N THR A 167 9.89 -9.05 -8.41
CA THR A 167 9.74 -8.82 -6.97
C THR A 167 11.09 -8.53 -6.31
N LEU A 168 12.13 -9.33 -6.61
CA LEU A 168 13.47 -9.11 -6.05
C LEU A 168 14.09 -7.79 -6.54
N TYR A 169 13.88 -7.40 -7.81
CA TYR A 169 14.37 -6.11 -8.31
C TYR A 169 13.64 -4.91 -7.69
N MET A 170 12.39 -5.07 -7.28
CA MET A 170 11.61 -4.01 -6.62
C MET A 170 11.97 -3.88 -5.13
N HIS A 171 12.49 -4.92 -4.49
CA HIS A 171 12.91 -4.90 -3.09
C HIS A 171 14.23 -4.12 -2.93
N LYS A 172 14.12 -2.83 -2.60
CA LYS A 172 15.28 -1.90 -2.54
C LYS A 172 15.88 -1.76 -1.16
N VAL A 173 15.10 -1.92 -0.10
CA VAL A 173 15.55 -1.78 1.29
C VAL A 173 15.77 -3.15 1.89
N LEU A 174 17.01 -3.64 1.88
CA LEU A 174 17.36 -4.97 2.38
C LEU A 174 17.52 -5.01 3.91
N TYR A 175 17.81 -3.87 4.54
CA TYR A 175 17.98 -3.73 5.97
C TYR A 175 17.65 -2.32 6.42
N ALA A 176 16.88 -2.18 7.48
CA ALA A 176 16.45 -0.90 8.03
C ALA A 176 16.60 -0.83 9.56
N GLY A 177 17.66 -1.46 10.11
CA GLY A 177 17.93 -1.42 11.54
C GLY A 177 18.17 0.01 12.04
N GLY A 178 17.42 0.41 13.07
CA GLY A 178 17.50 1.75 13.63
C GLY A 178 16.69 2.84 12.89
N CYS A 179 16.02 2.50 11.79
CA CYS A 179 15.05 3.40 11.15
C CYS A 179 13.74 3.42 11.93
N VAL A 180 12.99 4.53 11.80
CA VAL A 180 11.65 4.65 12.39
C VAL A 180 10.64 4.04 11.44
N ASP A 181 9.91 3.02 11.88
CA ASP A 181 8.79 2.45 11.10
C ASP A 181 7.55 3.32 11.26
N LEU A 182 7.00 3.78 10.15
CA LEU A 182 5.85 4.68 10.08
C LEU A 182 4.57 3.96 9.64
N THR A 183 4.60 2.67 9.38
CA THR A 183 3.53 1.91 8.74
C THR A 183 2.19 2.07 9.46
N ASP A 184 2.18 1.88 10.78
CA ASP A 184 0.95 1.97 11.57
C ASP A 184 0.41 3.40 11.66
N GLU A 185 1.31 4.39 11.80
CA GLU A 185 0.91 5.80 11.90
C GLU A 185 0.37 6.32 10.55
N VAL A 186 1.00 5.92 9.45
CA VAL A 186 0.52 6.23 8.10
C VAL A 186 -0.83 5.59 7.85
N THR A 187 -1.03 4.33 8.26
CA THR A 187 -2.33 3.64 8.16
C THR A 187 -3.41 4.39 8.92
N ALA A 188 -3.14 4.76 10.17
CA ALA A 188 -4.11 5.48 11.00
C ALA A 188 -4.46 6.85 10.41
N ARG A 189 -3.47 7.59 9.89
CA ARG A 189 -3.69 8.89 9.26
C ARG A 189 -4.42 8.79 7.94
N LEU A 190 -4.15 7.77 7.14
CA LEU A 190 -4.87 7.48 5.91
C LEU A 190 -6.35 7.19 6.18
N ASP A 191 -6.64 6.40 7.21
CA ASP A 191 -8.00 6.07 7.62
C ASP A 191 -8.77 7.30 8.17
N ALA A 192 -8.07 8.27 8.73
CA ALA A 192 -8.64 9.53 9.21
C ALA A 192 -8.81 10.59 8.11
N ASP A 193 -8.24 10.41 6.91
CA ASP A 193 -8.33 11.39 5.82
C ASP A 193 -9.75 11.45 5.23
N GLU A 194 -10.52 12.48 5.58
CA GLU A 194 -11.89 12.67 5.10
C GLU A 194 -12.01 12.96 3.60
N THR A 195 -10.90 13.34 2.95
CA THR A 195 -10.89 13.61 1.51
C THR A 195 -10.89 12.32 0.69
N LEU A 196 -10.36 11.24 1.27
CA LEU A 196 -10.35 9.91 0.65
C LEU A 196 -11.69 9.20 0.92
N LYS A 197 -12.56 9.17 -0.08
CA LYS A 197 -13.88 8.53 -0.01
C LYS A 197 -13.88 7.26 -0.84
N PRO A 198 -14.07 6.09 -0.20
CA PRO A 198 -14.17 4.81 -0.88
C PRO A 198 -15.42 4.66 -1.74
#